data_11eab89ebf312f626cc4cba3791a7bb0
#
_entry.id   11eab89ebf312f626cc4cba3791a7bb0
#
_cell.length_a   1.000
_cell.length_b   1.000
_cell.length_c   1.000
_cell.angle_alpha   90.00
_cell.angle_beta   90.00
_cell.angle_gamma   90.00
#
_symmetry.space_group_name_H-M   'P 1'
#
loop_
_entity.id
_entity.type
_entity.pdbx_description
1 polymer ?
#
loop_
_entity_poly.entity_id
_entity_poly.type
_entity_poly.pdbx_seq_one_letter_code
_entity_poly.pdbx_strand_id
1 'polypeptide(L)'
;MLILFVTAGSTMYTVSVQAATYVKQQSTSVSITSKKTGWQKINGAYYFYNSKGRMICGSFKYKGYYYYCTANGKRFTGWMKRSGNKYYYNRKNGAMFRNRWATGDKYTYYFDNSGIAIASKWLTQNGKKYYFLSNSTMAKGWQKIGGYYYYFSKKTGVLATNTWVGNYYVNSKGRRVKASDSKPTVSQSGNTYTYKSSTLNIKLSRKSVHGISYWVAHIKTANAKQLKSALSNGTYGGQRQTTSNAVSSNGGVIGVNGSAFDYGTGKPSPLGMCIKNGIIYGDYMTSYSVMAVKNDGTIYTPAQGLMGKDLLAAGVKDTYNFGPILIQNGEAQLPWSETEKYYPRTAVGMVKPNDYVLLVTDTGTYNGLNHWDMVNIFKSYGCTYAYNLDGGGSATLYFNGKVMNKLIGNTQRPCADFLYFTR
;
A
#
# COMPACT_ATOMS: atom_id res chain seq x y z
N MET A 1 -54.33 41.75 -46.78
CA MET A 1 -55.26 41.22 -45.76
C MET A 1 -55.52 39.76 -46.10
N LEU A 2 -54.91 38.86 -45.47
CA LEU A 2 -55.09 37.42 -45.64
C LEU A 2 -55.98 36.93 -44.50
N ILE A 3 -57.21 36.59 -44.88
CA ILE A 3 -58.18 36.03 -43.92
C ILE A 3 -58.05 34.50 -44.05
N LEU A 4 -57.61 33.87 -42.97
CA LEU A 4 -57.62 32.40 -42.87
C LEU A 4 -58.87 31.99 -42.10
N PHE A 5 -59.78 31.30 -42.73
CA PHE A 5 -60.93 30.70 -42.09
C PHE A 5 -60.59 29.28 -41.63
N VAL A 6 -60.69 29.02 -40.35
CA VAL A 6 -60.71 27.66 -39.82
C VAL A 6 -62.11 27.40 -39.26
N THR A 7 -62.86 26.55 -39.91
CA THR A 7 -64.18 26.10 -39.47
C THR A 7 -64.02 24.80 -38.67
N ALA A 8 -64.22 24.91 -37.36
CA ALA A 8 -64.65 23.77 -36.56
C ALA A 8 -65.70 24.28 -35.60
N GLY A 9 -66.98 24.02 -35.95
CA GLY A 9 -68.12 24.23 -35.07
C GLY A 9 -68.37 25.66 -34.63
N SER A 10 -69.07 26.44 -35.41
CA SER A 10 -69.89 27.61 -35.10
C SER A 10 -69.30 28.75 -34.21
N THR A 11 -68.02 28.98 -34.20
CA THR A 11 -67.48 30.24 -33.61
C THR A 11 -66.33 30.72 -34.47
N MET A 12 -66.47 31.88 -35.12
CA MET A 12 -65.40 32.59 -35.79
C MET A 12 -64.47 33.23 -34.78
N TYR A 13 -63.21 32.85 -34.76
CA TYR A 13 -62.17 33.60 -34.07
C TYR A 13 -61.43 34.46 -35.08
N THR A 14 -61.62 35.76 -34.97
CA THR A 14 -60.74 36.74 -35.61
C THR A 14 -59.45 36.79 -34.81
N VAL A 15 -58.36 36.14 -35.29
CA VAL A 15 -57.01 36.37 -34.76
C VAL A 15 -56.61 37.78 -35.18
N SER A 16 -56.70 38.69 -34.21
CA SER A 16 -56.50 40.11 -34.43
C SER A 16 -55.13 40.43 -34.97
N VAL A 17 -55.09 41.48 -35.76
CA VAL A 17 -53.91 42.12 -36.39
C VAL A 17 -52.83 42.50 -35.36
N GLN A 18 -53.07 42.40 -34.04
CA GLN A 18 -52.10 42.68 -32.97
C GLN A 18 -50.89 41.73 -32.99
N ALA A 19 -51.03 40.43 -33.35
CA ALA A 19 -49.85 39.54 -33.38
C ALA A 19 -48.89 39.87 -34.55
N ALA A 20 -49.43 40.31 -35.69
CA ALA A 20 -48.61 40.73 -36.84
C ALA A 20 -47.94 42.11 -36.58
N THR A 21 -48.60 43.01 -35.87
CA THR A 21 -48.06 44.34 -35.49
C THR A 21 -47.00 44.18 -34.38
N TYR A 22 -47.20 43.26 -33.44
CA TYR A 22 -46.19 42.97 -32.39
C TYR A 22 -44.93 42.35 -32.96
N VAL A 23 -45.03 41.41 -33.91
CA VAL A 23 -43.88 40.84 -34.63
C VAL A 23 -43.17 41.88 -35.49
N LYS A 24 -43.90 42.83 -36.09
CA LYS A 24 -43.31 43.90 -36.91
C LYS A 24 -42.67 44.98 -36.05
N GLN A 25 -43.20 45.32 -34.87
CA GLN A 25 -42.57 46.27 -33.95
C GLN A 25 -41.30 45.70 -33.28
N GLN A 26 -41.25 44.40 -32.97
CA GLN A 26 -40.01 43.79 -32.51
C GLN A 26 -38.93 43.64 -33.58
N SER A 27 -39.31 43.58 -34.86
CA SER A 27 -38.36 43.53 -35.97
C SER A 27 -37.78 44.88 -36.35
N THR A 28 -38.41 46.00 -35.97
CA THR A 28 -37.96 47.37 -36.31
C THR A 28 -37.15 48.06 -35.24
N SER A 29 -37.01 47.51 -34.03
CA SER A 29 -36.25 48.12 -32.94
C SER A 29 -34.85 47.49 -32.71
N VAL A 30 -34.41 46.48 -33.50
CA VAL A 30 -33.03 46.02 -33.47
C VAL A 30 -32.30 46.60 -34.61
N SER A 31 -31.74 47.78 -34.42
CA SER A 31 -30.73 48.37 -35.29
C SER A 31 -29.55 47.39 -35.37
N ILE A 32 -29.45 46.60 -36.43
CA ILE A 32 -28.37 45.65 -36.67
C ILE A 32 -27.15 46.47 -37.17
N THR A 33 -26.41 47.09 -36.27
CA THR A 33 -25.19 47.82 -36.60
C THR A 33 -23.91 46.98 -36.48
N SER A 34 -24.00 45.68 -36.12
CA SER A 34 -22.88 44.74 -36.30
C SER A 34 -23.38 43.29 -36.22
N LYS A 35 -22.94 42.45 -37.13
CA LYS A 35 -23.22 41.03 -37.20
C LYS A 35 -22.62 40.35 -35.98
N LYS A 36 -23.43 40.09 -34.91
CA LYS A 36 -22.96 39.45 -33.72
C LYS A 36 -22.43 38.07 -34.06
N THR A 37 -21.20 37.75 -33.68
CA THR A 37 -20.57 36.45 -33.87
C THR A 37 -19.89 35.98 -32.56
N GLY A 38 -19.72 34.68 -32.40
CA GLY A 38 -19.13 34.10 -31.18
C GLY A 38 -20.10 34.12 -29.99
N TRP A 39 -19.56 34.04 -28.78
CA TRP A 39 -20.34 34.05 -27.56
C TRP A 39 -20.86 35.46 -27.22
N GLN A 40 -22.14 35.56 -27.03
CA GLN A 40 -22.85 36.77 -26.61
C GLN A 40 -23.56 36.52 -25.28
N LYS A 41 -23.45 37.48 -24.33
CA LYS A 41 -24.21 37.45 -23.07
C LYS A 41 -25.45 38.35 -23.25
N ILE A 42 -26.65 37.77 -23.15
CA ILE A 42 -27.92 38.46 -23.33
C ILE A 42 -28.81 38.09 -22.13
N ASN A 43 -29.26 39.07 -21.40
CA ASN A 43 -30.11 38.91 -20.20
C ASN A 43 -29.56 37.84 -19.22
N GLY A 44 -28.24 37.91 -18.93
CA GLY A 44 -27.54 37.02 -18.01
C GLY A 44 -27.19 35.63 -18.55
N ALA A 45 -27.72 35.24 -19.71
CA ALA A 45 -27.44 33.96 -20.37
C ALA A 45 -26.44 34.11 -21.54
N TYR A 46 -25.72 33.04 -21.86
CA TYR A 46 -24.79 33.01 -22.98
C TYR A 46 -25.40 32.29 -24.19
N TYR A 47 -25.23 32.86 -25.37
CA TYR A 47 -25.68 32.38 -26.67
C TYR A 47 -24.50 32.40 -27.65
N PHE A 48 -24.45 31.46 -28.57
CA PHE A 48 -23.39 31.42 -29.59
C PHE A 48 -23.93 31.69 -30.97
N TYR A 49 -23.29 32.61 -31.67
CA TYR A 49 -23.61 32.97 -33.04
C TYR A 49 -22.47 32.58 -33.99
N ASN A 50 -22.78 31.91 -35.10
CA ASN A 50 -21.79 31.52 -36.09
C ASN A 50 -21.29 32.76 -36.90
N SER A 51 -20.35 32.51 -37.84
CA SER A 51 -19.81 33.57 -38.70
C SER A 51 -20.87 34.27 -39.58
N LYS A 52 -22.00 33.62 -39.81
CA LYS A 52 -23.15 34.21 -40.56
C LYS A 52 -24.12 34.96 -39.63
N GLY A 53 -23.83 35.07 -38.34
CA GLY A 53 -24.71 35.73 -37.36
C GLY A 53 -25.95 34.88 -36.98
N ARG A 54 -25.96 33.60 -37.28
CA ARG A 54 -27.06 32.69 -36.87
C ARG A 54 -26.79 32.08 -35.52
N MET A 55 -27.78 32.09 -34.65
CA MET A 55 -27.69 31.43 -33.32
C MET A 55 -27.56 29.91 -33.50
N ILE A 56 -26.66 29.30 -32.75
CA ILE A 56 -26.43 27.86 -32.77
C ILE A 56 -27.18 27.18 -31.60
N CYS A 57 -27.92 26.12 -31.96
CA CYS A 57 -28.56 25.19 -31.03
C CYS A 57 -27.88 23.81 -31.16
N GLY A 58 -27.87 23.00 -30.08
CA GLY A 58 -27.27 21.68 -30.09
C GLY A 58 -25.75 21.69 -29.85
N SER A 59 -25.07 20.62 -30.26
CA SER A 59 -23.62 20.41 -30.07
C SER A 59 -22.81 21.07 -31.16
N PHE A 60 -21.74 21.77 -30.82
CA PHE A 60 -20.82 22.37 -31.79
C PHE A 60 -19.38 22.46 -31.20
N LYS A 61 -18.42 22.67 -32.11
CA LYS A 61 -17.01 22.89 -31.73
C LYS A 61 -16.61 24.34 -32.00
N TYR A 62 -15.96 24.97 -31.05
CA TYR A 62 -15.43 26.32 -31.18
C TYR A 62 -14.10 26.46 -30.47
N LYS A 63 -13.08 27.01 -31.14
CA LYS A 63 -11.71 27.19 -30.63
C LYS A 63 -11.16 25.92 -29.93
N GLY A 64 -11.39 24.73 -30.53
CA GLY A 64 -10.90 23.47 -30.03
C GLY A 64 -11.77 22.79 -28.95
N TYR A 65 -12.74 23.48 -28.36
CA TYR A 65 -13.63 22.98 -27.35
C TYR A 65 -15.00 22.60 -27.89
N TYR A 66 -15.68 21.66 -27.22
CA TYR A 66 -17.05 21.26 -27.56
C TYR A 66 -18.02 21.90 -26.58
N TYR A 67 -19.14 22.35 -27.10
CA TYR A 67 -20.21 23.03 -26.37
C TYR A 67 -21.57 22.45 -26.75
N TYR A 68 -22.55 22.70 -25.90
CA TYR A 68 -23.94 22.42 -26.17
C TYR A 68 -24.80 23.65 -25.85
N CYS A 69 -25.66 24.04 -26.77
CA CYS A 69 -26.72 24.99 -26.50
C CYS A 69 -28.07 24.29 -26.55
N THR A 70 -28.97 24.68 -25.69
CA THR A 70 -30.34 24.18 -25.62
C THR A 70 -31.13 24.54 -26.89
N ALA A 71 -32.33 24.01 -27.08
CA ALA A 71 -33.17 24.33 -28.23
C ALA A 71 -33.46 25.83 -28.40
N ASN A 72 -33.50 26.58 -27.30
CA ASN A 72 -33.64 28.04 -27.30
C ASN A 72 -32.27 28.79 -27.38
N GLY A 73 -31.18 28.10 -27.74
CA GLY A 73 -29.86 28.67 -27.97
C GLY A 73 -29.05 28.96 -26.69
N LYS A 74 -29.61 28.78 -25.49
CA LYS A 74 -28.90 29.07 -24.24
C LYS A 74 -27.76 28.06 -23.99
N ARG A 75 -26.57 28.55 -23.68
CA ARG A 75 -25.41 27.72 -23.32
C ARG A 75 -25.74 26.79 -22.18
N PHE A 76 -25.52 25.49 -22.38
CA PHE A 76 -25.69 24.48 -21.36
C PHE A 76 -24.44 24.37 -20.48
N THR A 77 -24.63 24.13 -19.19
CA THR A 77 -23.57 23.86 -18.21
C THR A 77 -24.02 22.79 -17.21
N GLY A 78 -23.07 22.08 -16.62
CA GLY A 78 -23.37 21.01 -15.66
C GLY A 78 -23.48 19.64 -16.30
N TRP A 79 -24.18 18.73 -15.62
CA TRP A 79 -24.35 17.35 -16.06
C TRP A 79 -25.44 17.21 -17.13
N MET A 80 -25.12 16.42 -18.15
CA MET A 80 -26.07 16.04 -19.19
C MET A 80 -26.12 14.51 -19.31
N LYS A 81 -27.31 13.95 -19.40
CA LYS A 81 -27.53 12.53 -19.76
C LYS A 81 -28.14 12.49 -21.15
N ARG A 82 -27.49 11.80 -22.09
CA ARG A 82 -27.96 11.63 -23.45
C ARG A 82 -27.63 10.23 -23.95
N SER A 83 -28.61 9.51 -24.51
CA SER A 83 -28.46 8.14 -25.04
C SER A 83 -27.75 7.22 -24.03
N GLY A 84 -28.14 7.25 -22.74
CA GLY A 84 -27.55 6.46 -21.68
C GLY A 84 -26.19 6.97 -21.15
N ASN A 85 -25.50 7.83 -21.87
CA ASN A 85 -24.20 8.37 -21.51
C ASN A 85 -24.31 9.65 -20.67
N LYS A 86 -23.31 9.88 -19.80
CA LYS A 86 -23.20 11.09 -18.98
C LYS A 86 -22.08 11.98 -19.52
N TYR A 87 -22.35 13.26 -19.63
CA TYR A 87 -21.42 14.30 -20.05
C TYR A 87 -21.40 15.40 -19.00
N TYR A 88 -20.31 16.16 -18.93
CA TYR A 88 -20.23 17.32 -18.08
C TYR A 88 -19.70 18.54 -18.84
N TYR A 89 -20.45 19.63 -18.74
CA TYR A 89 -20.10 20.92 -19.31
C TYR A 89 -19.70 21.87 -18.17
N ASN A 90 -18.52 22.43 -18.28
CA ASN A 90 -17.94 23.30 -17.26
C ASN A 90 -18.92 24.43 -16.88
N ARG A 91 -19.20 24.61 -15.61
CA ARG A 91 -20.15 25.61 -15.13
C ARG A 91 -19.73 27.04 -15.44
N LYS A 92 -18.42 27.33 -15.49
CA LYS A 92 -17.88 28.68 -15.76
C LYS A 92 -17.94 29.03 -17.24
N ASN A 93 -17.45 28.16 -18.11
CA ASN A 93 -17.26 28.48 -19.55
C ASN A 93 -18.08 27.62 -20.51
N GLY A 94 -18.80 26.61 -20.05
CA GLY A 94 -19.64 25.72 -20.87
C GLY A 94 -18.88 24.70 -21.71
N ALA A 95 -17.55 24.63 -21.63
CA ALA A 95 -16.78 23.64 -22.37
C ALA A 95 -17.00 22.23 -21.85
N MET A 96 -17.22 21.27 -22.75
CA MET A 96 -17.39 19.86 -22.42
C MET A 96 -16.09 19.26 -21.89
N PHE A 97 -16.17 18.48 -20.83
CA PHE A 97 -15.02 17.73 -20.31
C PHE A 97 -14.73 16.55 -21.23
N ARG A 98 -13.48 16.43 -21.66
CA ARG A 98 -12.98 15.36 -22.52
C ARG A 98 -11.56 15.00 -22.12
N ASN A 99 -11.25 13.71 -22.16
CA ASN A 99 -9.92 13.14 -21.88
C ASN A 99 -9.31 13.72 -20.57
N ARG A 100 -10.11 13.79 -19.54
CA ARG A 100 -9.70 14.43 -18.26
C ARG A 100 -10.42 13.91 -17.04
N TRP A 101 -9.76 14.05 -15.91
CA TRP A 101 -10.33 13.86 -14.59
C TRP A 101 -11.22 15.05 -14.19
N ALA A 102 -12.23 14.74 -13.40
CA ALA A 102 -13.01 15.74 -12.66
C ALA A 102 -13.31 15.23 -11.26
N THR A 103 -12.92 16.01 -10.26
CA THR A 103 -13.16 15.71 -8.85
C THR A 103 -14.08 16.77 -8.29
N GLY A 104 -15.21 16.35 -7.76
CA GLY A 104 -16.10 17.14 -6.90
C GLY A 104 -15.88 16.77 -5.44
N ASP A 105 -16.69 17.35 -4.54
CA ASP A 105 -16.56 17.18 -3.09
C ASP A 105 -16.61 15.71 -2.65
N LYS A 106 -17.44 14.91 -3.28
CA LYS A 106 -17.67 13.51 -2.89
C LYS A 106 -17.16 12.48 -3.88
N TYR A 107 -17.14 12.79 -5.18
CA TYR A 107 -16.88 11.81 -6.23
C TYR A 107 -15.86 12.29 -7.25
N THR A 108 -15.10 11.33 -7.82
CA THR A 108 -14.17 11.56 -8.93
C THR A 108 -14.67 10.81 -10.16
N TYR A 109 -14.55 11.44 -11.33
CA TYR A 109 -14.96 10.95 -12.63
C TYR A 109 -13.80 11.05 -13.62
N TYR A 110 -13.84 10.26 -14.68
CA TYR A 110 -12.99 10.43 -15.84
C TYR A 110 -13.84 10.49 -17.11
N PHE A 111 -13.58 11.49 -17.93
CA PHE A 111 -14.24 11.68 -19.21
C PHE A 111 -13.31 11.24 -20.33
N ASP A 112 -13.80 10.33 -21.19
CA ASP A 112 -13.05 9.82 -22.33
C ASP A 112 -12.88 10.87 -23.44
N ASN A 113 -12.26 10.44 -24.55
CA ASN A 113 -12.04 11.31 -25.70
C ASN A 113 -13.35 11.76 -26.40
N SER A 114 -14.46 11.09 -26.17
CA SER A 114 -15.79 11.50 -26.66
C SER A 114 -16.54 12.38 -25.66
N GLY A 115 -15.97 12.63 -24.48
CA GLY A 115 -16.57 13.38 -23.38
C GLY A 115 -17.55 12.58 -22.55
N ILE A 116 -17.58 11.25 -22.71
CA ILE A 116 -18.42 10.36 -21.92
C ILE A 116 -17.73 10.08 -20.57
N ALA A 117 -18.45 10.27 -19.47
CA ALA A 117 -18.01 9.82 -18.16
C ALA A 117 -17.99 8.29 -18.16
N ILE A 118 -16.81 7.66 -18.12
CA ILE A 118 -16.69 6.21 -18.22
C ILE A 118 -17.39 5.51 -17.05
N ALA A 119 -18.02 4.38 -17.33
CA ALA A 119 -18.77 3.58 -16.36
C ALA A 119 -18.50 2.10 -16.58
N SER A 120 -18.50 1.31 -15.50
CA SER A 120 -18.24 -0.15 -15.53
C SER A 120 -16.96 -0.52 -16.30
N LYS A 121 -15.93 0.32 -16.22
CA LYS A 121 -14.68 0.17 -17.00
C LYS A 121 -13.43 0.38 -16.17
N TRP A 122 -12.40 -0.34 -16.55
CA TRP A 122 -11.03 -0.13 -16.07
C TRP A 122 -10.38 1.03 -16.83
N LEU A 123 -9.58 1.81 -16.13
CA LEU A 123 -8.70 2.84 -16.68
C LEU A 123 -7.26 2.59 -16.20
N THR A 124 -6.32 2.53 -17.14
CA THR A 124 -4.89 2.56 -16.84
C THR A 124 -4.33 3.89 -17.29
N GLN A 125 -3.72 4.64 -16.36
CA GLN A 125 -3.09 5.91 -16.67
C GLN A 125 -1.83 6.09 -15.82
N ASN A 126 -0.72 6.44 -16.44
CA ASN A 126 0.60 6.61 -15.80
C ASN A 126 0.99 5.40 -14.92
N GLY A 127 0.81 4.17 -15.45
CA GLY A 127 1.11 2.91 -14.75
C GLY A 127 0.16 2.55 -13.60
N LYS A 128 -0.82 3.40 -13.28
CA LYS A 128 -1.80 3.17 -12.22
C LYS A 128 -3.12 2.70 -12.80
N LYS A 129 -3.78 1.73 -12.13
CA LYS A 129 -5.07 1.19 -12.53
C LYS A 129 -6.19 1.71 -11.63
N TYR A 130 -7.30 2.05 -12.26
CA TYR A 130 -8.53 2.56 -11.63
C TYR A 130 -9.72 1.79 -12.18
N TYR A 131 -10.83 1.81 -11.48
CA TYR A 131 -12.11 1.31 -11.97
C TYR A 131 -13.22 2.34 -11.74
N PHE A 132 -14.14 2.45 -12.68
CA PHE A 132 -15.30 3.32 -12.56
C PHE A 132 -16.56 2.46 -12.45
N LEU A 133 -17.34 2.73 -11.41
CA LEU A 133 -18.58 2.00 -11.12
C LEU A 133 -19.66 2.29 -12.19
N SER A 134 -20.77 1.56 -12.18
CA SER A 134 -21.88 1.74 -13.12
C SER A 134 -22.47 3.15 -13.10
N ASN A 135 -22.36 3.85 -11.99
CA ASN A 135 -22.79 5.26 -11.86
C ASN A 135 -21.72 6.27 -12.34
N SER A 136 -20.62 5.80 -12.97
CA SER A 136 -19.46 6.57 -13.44
C SER A 136 -18.55 7.13 -12.35
N THR A 137 -18.74 6.81 -11.08
CA THR A 137 -17.84 7.28 -10.02
C THR A 137 -16.62 6.37 -9.90
N MET A 138 -15.45 6.95 -9.58
CA MET A 138 -14.23 6.19 -9.31
C MET A 138 -14.39 5.29 -8.10
N ALA A 139 -14.04 4.02 -8.26
CA ALA A 139 -14.09 3.02 -7.20
C ALA A 139 -13.12 3.36 -6.06
N LYS A 140 -13.56 3.17 -4.82
CA LYS A 140 -12.76 3.29 -3.59
C LYS A 140 -13.11 2.16 -2.62
N GLY A 141 -12.13 1.73 -1.83
CA GLY A 141 -12.31 0.59 -0.91
C GLY A 141 -12.48 -0.74 -1.64
N TRP A 142 -13.10 -1.69 -0.97
CA TRP A 142 -13.37 -3.01 -1.55
C TRP A 142 -14.51 -2.97 -2.57
N GLN A 143 -14.29 -3.56 -3.75
CA GLN A 143 -15.27 -3.68 -4.82
C GLN A 143 -15.25 -5.10 -5.39
N LYS A 144 -16.44 -5.65 -5.68
CA LYS A 144 -16.58 -6.93 -6.39
C LYS A 144 -16.79 -6.66 -7.87
N ILE A 145 -15.85 -7.09 -8.72
CA ILE A 145 -15.84 -6.84 -10.17
C ILE A 145 -15.57 -8.17 -10.88
N GLY A 146 -16.44 -8.59 -11.76
CA GLY A 146 -16.27 -9.83 -12.52
C GLY A 146 -16.04 -11.07 -11.64
N GLY A 147 -16.74 -11.17 -10.50
CA GLY A 147 -16.62 -12.30 -9.56
C GLY A 147 -15.48 -12.19 -8.54
N TYR A 148 -14.51 -11.31 -8.72
CA TYR A 148 -13.36 -11.12 -7.83
C TYR A 148 -13.50 -9.87 -6.99
N TYR A 149 -12.91 -9.88 -5.77
CA TYR A 149 -12.78 -8.69 -4.95
C TYR A 149 -11.46 -7.98 -5.24
N TYR A 150 -11.53 -6.66 -5.37
CA TYR A 150 -10.42 -5.73 -5.57
C TYR A 150 -10.46 -4.64 -4.51
N TYR A 151 -9.31 -4.11 -4.14
CA TYR A 151 -9.25 -2.96 -3.25
C TYR A 151 -8.65 -1.75 -3.95
N PHE A 152 -9.36 -0.65 -3.85
CA PHE A 152 -8.91 0.66 -4.36
C PHE A 152 -8.61 1.57 -3.19
N SER A 153 -7.47 2.24 -3.22
CA SER A 153 -7.08 3.20 -2.18
C SER A 153 -8.22 4.18 -1.89
N LYS A 154 -8.62 4.30 -0.63
CA LYS A 154 -9.67 5.26 -0.23
C LYS A 154 -9.28 6.70 -0.54
N LYS A 155 -7.98 7.04 -0.49
CA LYS A 155 -7.44 8.37 -0.78
C LYS A 155 -7.35 8.62 -2.28
N THR A 156 -6.75 7.71 -3.04
CA THR A 156 -6.34 7.94 -4.45
C THR A 156 -7.17 7.19 -5.49
N GLY A 157 -7.94 6.18 -5.11
CA GLY A 157 -8.65 5.29 -6.03
C GLY A 157 -7.76 4.32 -6.82
N VAL A 158 -6.44 4.28 -6.55
CA VAL A 158 -5.51 3.36 -7.23
C VAL A 158 -5.75 1.94 -6.76
N LEU A 159 -5.75 0.98 -7.69
CA LEU A 159 -5.83 -0.45 -7.41
C LEU A 159 -4.63 -0.88 -6.57
N ALA A 160 -4.89 -1.53 -5.46
CA ALA A 160 -3.87 -2.20 -4.65
C ALA A 160 -3.46 -3.53 -5.31
N THR A 161 -2.15 -3.80 -5.37
CA THR A 161 -1.58 -5.05 -5.88
C THR A 161 -0.44 -5.50 -4.98
N ASN A 162 -0.21 -6.82 -4.87
CA ASN A 162 0.86 -7.43 -4.08
C ASN A 162 0.97 -6.86 -2.65
N THR A 163 -0.16 -6.66 -1.98
CA THR A 163 -0.19 -6.03 -0.66
C THR A 163 -1.33 -6.56 0.20
N TRP A 164 -1.21 -6.35 1.52
CA TRP A 164 -2.27 -6.63 2.48
C TRP A 164 -3.20 -5.43 2.66
N VAL A 165 -4.49 -5.73 2.75
CA VAL A 165 -5.54 -4.77 3.06
C VAL A 165 -6.37 -5.34 4.21
N GLY A 166 -6.03 -4.95 5.43
CA GLY A 166 -6.54 -5.63 6.64
C GLY A 166 -6.07 -7.08 6.66
N ASN A 167 -7.00 -8.01 6.80
CA ASN A 167 -6.74 -9.46 6.85
C ASN A 167 -6.73 -10.14 5.46
N TYR A 168 -6.81 -9.40 4.38
CA TYR A 168 -6.87 -9.95 3.03
C TYR A 168 -5.66 -9.54 2.20
N TYR A 169 -5.06 -10.51 1.51
CA TYR A 169 -4.01 -10.25 0.53
C TYR A 169 -4.62 -10.00 -0.85
N VAL A 170 -4.11 -9.02 -1.58
CA VAL A 170 -4.39 -8.79 -2.99
C VAL A 170 -3.15 -9.12 -3.82
N ASN A 171 -3.29 -10.02 -4.80
CA ASN A 171 -2.19 -10.51 -5.62
C ASN A 171 -1.74 -9.50 -6.69
N SER A 172 -0.81 -9.88 -7.57
CA SER A 172 -0.30 -9.04 -8.66
C SER A 172 -1.38 -8.54 -9.64
N LYS A 173 -2.49 -9.26 -9.76
CA LYS A 173 -3.65 -8.84 -10.56
C LYS A 173 -4.64 -7.96 -9.77
N GLY A 174 -4.33 -7.66 -8.49
CA GLY A 174 -5.19 -6.90 -7.58
C GLY A 174 -6.36 -7.71 -7.01
N ARG A 175 -6.47 -9.00 -7.30
CA ARG A 175 -7.55 -9.85 -6.82
C ARG A 175 -7.32 -10.25 -5.37
N ARG A 176 -8.35 -10.13 -4.53
CA ARG A 176 -8.33 -10.66 -3.17
C ARG A 176 -8.17 -12.18 -3.23
N VAL A 177 -7.18 -12.68 -2.54
CA VAL A 177 -7.01 -14.10 -2.26
C VAL A 177 -7.07 -14.31 -0.74
N LYS A 178 -7.68 -15.38 -0.28
CA LYS A 178 -7.54 -15.76 1.12
C LYS A 178 -6.11 -16.23 1.34
N ALA A 179 -5.48 -15.78 2.41
CA ALA A 179 -4.15 -16.28 2.80
C ALA A 179 -4.15 -17.82 3.03
N SER A 180 -5.33 -18.38 3.26
CA SER A 180 -5.55 -19.83 3.49
C SER A 180 -5.81 -20.65 2.23
N ASP A 181 -6.01 -20.04 1.06
CA ASP A 181 -6.54 -20.77 -0.12
C ASP A 181 -5.50 -21.63 -0.85
N SER A 182 -4.22 -21.52 -0.51
CA SER A 182 -3.20 -22.48 -0.90
C SER A 182 -2.54 -23.09 0.35
N LYS A 183 -2.76 -24.38 0.58
CA LYS A 183 -1.97 -25.12 1.56
C LYS A 183 -0.49 -24.89 1.26
N PRO A 184 0.33 -24.46 2.23
CA PRO A 184 1.74 -24.24 1.96
C PRO A 184 2.38 -25.56 1.54
N THR A 185 3.28 -25.47 0.58
CA THR A 185 4.12 -26.62 0.22
C THR A 185 5.34 -26.60 1.11
N VAL A 186 5.60 -27.70 1.80
CA VAL A 186 6.83 -27.91 2.57
C VAL A 186 7.56 -29.08 1.94
N SER A 187 8.81 -28.89 1.56
CA SER A 187 9.67 -29.92 0.98
C SER A 187 11.04 -29.90 1.64
N GLN A 188 11.70 -31.04 1.61
CA GLN A 188 13.10 -31.21 2.06
C GLN A 188 13.88 -31.92 0.97
N SER A 189 15.08 -31.42 0.69
CA SER A 189 16.07 -32.06 -0.19
C SER A 189 17.44 -31.92 0.47
N GLY A 190 17.98 -33.03 0.92
CA GLY A 190 19.20 -33.06 1.74
C GLY A 190 19.09 -32.16 2.96
N ASN A 191 20.04 -31.27 3.12
CA ASN A 191 20.11 -30.28 4.22
C ASN A 191 19.29 -28.99 3.97
N THR A 192 18.43 -28.98 2.95
CA THR A 192 17.63 -27.80 2.61
C THR A 192 16.15 -28.10 2.75
N TYR A 193 15.46 -27.21 3.48
CA TYR A 193 14.00 -27.17 3.61
C TYR A 193 13.46 -25.97 2.82
N THR A 194 12.34 -26.18 2.15
CA THR A 194 11.62 -25.10 1.46
C THR A 194 10.21 -25.03 1.99
N TYR A 195 9.78 -23.84 2.38
CA TYR A 195 8.38 -23.52 2.67
C TYR A 195 7.90 -22.49 1.65
N LYS A 196 6.83 -22.80 0.95
CA LYS A 196 6.28 -21.94 -0.09
C LYS A 196 4.79 -21.78 0.09
N SER A 197 4.34 -20.55 0.24
CA SER A 197 2.94 -20.15 0.24
C SER A 197 2.73 -18.99 -0.72
N SER A 198 1.49 -18.52 -0.85
CA SER A 198 1.17 -17.32 -1.66
C SER A 198 1.83 -16.03 -1.14
N THR A 199 2.24 -16.00 0.12
CA THR A 199 2.70 -14.77 0.78
C THR A 199 4.06 -14.90 1.47
N LEU A 200 4.55 -16.12 1.70
CA LEU A 200 5.79 -16.38 2.43
C LEU A 200 6.57 -17.48 1.72
N ASN A 201 7.81 -17.20 1.34
CA ASN A 201 8.75 -18.16 0.80
C ASN A 201 9.98 -18.22 1.70
N ILE A 202 10.35 -19.42 2.13
CA ILE A 202 11.52 -19.67 2.97
C ILE A 202 12.36 -20.77 2.31
N LYS A 203 13.66 -20.50 2.17
CA LYS A 203 14.67 -21.53 1.87
C LYS A 203 15.60 -21.60 3.09
N LEU A 204 15.47 -22.66 3.88
CA LEU A 204 16.26 -22.91 5.08
C LEU A 204 17.27 -24.01 4.77
N SER A 205 18.56 -23.73 4.95
CA SER A 205 19.63 -24.68 4.66
C SER A 205 20.59 -24.82 5.85
N ARG A 206 20.99 -26.05 6.13
CA ARG A 206 22.13 -26.34 7.02
C ARG A 206 23.40 -26.30 6.23
N LYS A 207 24.38 -25.53 6.66
CA LYS A 207 25.69 -25.35 6.02
C LYS A 207 26.79 -25.44 7.09
N SER A 208 28.04 -25.39 6.66
CA SER A 208 29.20 -25.32 7.54
C SER A 208 30.26 -24.36 7.01
N VAL A 209 31.02 -23.78 7.92
CA VAL A 209 32.24 -22.99 7.68
C VAL A 209 33.23 -23.29 8.81
N HIS A 210 34.49 -23.47 8.49
CA HIS A 210 35.56 -23.86 9.45
C HIS A 210 35.15 -25.03 10.39
N GLY A 211 34.43 -26.04 9.85
CA GLY A 211 33.91 -27.16 10.63
C GLY A 211 32.70 -26.88 11.52
N ILE A 212 32.26 -25.65 11.61
CA ILE A 212 31.10 -25.23 12.40
C ILE A 212 29.84 -25.26 11.53
N SER A 213 28.85 -26.04 11.96
CA SER A 213 27.54 -26.08 11.31
C SER A 213 26.68 -24.90 11.74
N TYR A 214 25.85 -24.40 10.80
CA TYR A 214 24.87 -23.36 11.03
C TYR A 214 23.65 -23.53 10.14
N TRP A 215 22.54 -22.99 10.56
CA TRP A 215 21.33 -22.86 9.76
C TRP A 215 21.22 -21.43 9.22
N VAL A 216 20.89 -21.32 7.93
CA VAL A 216 20.62 -20.04 7.30
C VAL A 216 19.29 -20.12 6.54
N ALA A 217 18.41 -19.17 6.80
CA ALA A 217 17.10 -19.06 6.16
C ALA A 217 17.04 -17.79 5.30
N HIS A 218 16.81 -17.94 4.01
CA HIS A 218 16.44 -16.84 3.12
C HIS A 218 14.92 -16.74 3.06
N ILE A 219 14.36 -15.59 3.44
CA ILE A 219 12.93 -15.38 3.71
C ILE A 219 12.42 -14.23 2.86
N LYS A 220 11.45 -14.51 2.00
CA LYS A 220 10.76 -13.51 1.19
C LYS A 220 9.30 -13.42 1.62
N THR A 221 8.88 -12.22 2.03
CA THR A 221 7.51 -11.93 2.45
C THR A 221 6.78 -11.11 1.40
N ALA A 222 5.46 -11.21 1.36
CA ALA A 222 4.65 -10.36 0.47
C ALA A 222 4.54 -8.93 0.98
N ASN A 223 4.71 -8.71 2.30
CA ASN A 223 4.68 -7.38 2.93
C ASN A 223 5.32 -7.39 4.32
N ALA A 224 5.61 -6.20 4.84
CA ALA A 224 6.27 -5.97 6.13
C ALA A 224 5.48 -6.45 7.35
N LYS A 225 4.17 -6.67 7.24
CA LYS A 225 3.35 -7.15 8.37
C LYS A 225 3.60 -8.61 8.72
N GLN A 226 4.34 -9.32 7.89
CA GLN A 226 4.71 -10.72 8.11
C GLN A 226 5.97 -10.86 8.98
N LEU A 227 6.82 -9.85 9.06
CA LEU A 227 7.88 -9.73 10.05
C LEU A 227 7.25 -9.23 11.36
N LYS A 228 7.29 -10.07 12.37
CA LYS A 228 6.61 -9.91 13.65
C LYS A 228 7.58 -9.97 14.83
N SER A 229 7.10 -9.42 15.92
CA SER A 229 7.76 -9.46 17.21
C SER A 229 6.78 -9.91 18.29
N ALA A 230 7.26 -10.57 19.33
CA ALA A 230 6.48 -10.88 20.51
C ALA A 230 7.34 -10.72 21.77
N LEU A 231 6.71 -10.25 22.84
CA LEU A 231 7.22 -10.43 24.20
C LEU A 231 6.88 -11.84 24.70
N SER A 232 7.66 -12.35 25.62
CA SER A 232 7.38 -13.62 26.27
C SER A 232 6.01 -13.60 26.94
N ASN A 233 5.16 -14.56 26.58
CA ASN A 233 3.76 -14.63 27.03
C ASN A 233 2.95 -13.33 26.82
N GLY A 234 3.38 -12.48 25.87
CA GLY A 234 2.73 -11.21 25.57
C GLY A 234 2.95 -10.10 26.60
N THR A 235 3.84 -10.29 27.59
CA THR A 235 3.99 -9.39 28.73
C THR A 235 5.44 -8.97 28.92
N TYR A 236 5.67 -7.65 29.09
CA TYR A 236 6.97 -7.12 29.47
C TYR A 236 7.25 -7.41 30.96
N GLY A 237 8.40 -8.00 31.27
CA GLY A 237 8.75 -8.41 32.64
C GLY A 237 7.97 -9.62 33.16
N GLY A 238 7.29 -10.36 32.29
CA GLY A 238 6.58 -11.59 32.62
C GLY A 238 7.48 -12.84 32.64
N GLN A 239 6.88 -14.01 32.80
CA GLN A 239 7.61 -15.28 32.72
C GLN A 239 8.23 -15.46 31.34
N ARG A 240 9.47 -15.94 31.30
CA ARG A 240 10.17 -16.29 30.07
C ARG A 240 9.52 -17.47 29.35
N GLN A 241 9.60 -17.46 28.05
CA GLN A 241 9.03 -18.48 27.17
C GLN A 241 10.10 -19.04 26.23
N THR A 242 10.01 -20.31 25.87
CA THR A 242 10.89 -20.86 24.83
C THR A 242 10.59 -20.29 23.46
N THR A 243 11.60 -20.15 22.61
CA THR A 243 11.46 -19.62 21.26
C THR A 243 10.42 -20.42 20.44
N SER A 244 10.43 -21.75 20.54
CA SER A 244 9.47 -22.58 19.82
C SER A 244 8.02 -22.31 20.26
N ASN A 245 7.77 -22.20 21.58
CA ASN A 245 6.42 -21.92 22.08
C ASN A 245 5.96 -20.51 21.69
N ALA A 246 6.84 -19.50 21.82
CA ALA A 246 6.50 -18.13 21.46
C ALA A 246 6.18 -17.98 19.98
N VAL A 247 7.02 -18.53 19.11
CA VAL A 247 6.82 -18.43 17.65
C VAL A 247 5.57 -19.21 17.22
N SER A 248 5.37 -20.45 17.71
CA SER A 248 4.23 -21.27 17.32
C SER A 248 2.90 -20.70 17.83
N SER A 249 2.81 -20.27 19.10
CA SER A 249 1.58 -19.71 19.68
C SER A 249 1.14 -18.39 19.01
N ASN A 250 2.10 -17.66 18.42
CA ASN A 250 1.84 -16.45 17.64
C ASN A 250 1.65 -16.72 16.12
N GLY A 251 1.50 -17.98 15.71
CA GLY A 251 1.27 -18.35 14.30
C GLY A 251 2.50 -18.17 13.41
N GLY A 252 3.70 -18.12 13.98
CA GLY A 252 4.96 -18.02 13.27
C GLY A 252 5.31 -19.32 12.52
N VAL A 253 5.80 -19.18 11.31
CA VAL A 253 6.32 -20.29 10.51
C VAL A 253 7.81 -20.51 10.77
N ILE A 254 8.56 -19.42 10.93
CA ILE A 254 9.99 -19.42 11.30
C ILE A 254 10.24 -18.27 12.25
N GLY A 255 11.12 -18.48 13.21
CA GLY A 255 11.52 -17.42 14.13
C GLY A 255 12.69 -17.81 15.00
N VAL A 256 13.21 -16.80 15.70
CA VAL A 256 14.40 -16.87 16.56
C VAL A 256 14.17 -16.10 17.85
N ASN A 257 15.03 -16.33 18.86
CA ASN A 257 15.15 -15.48 20.03
C ASN A 257 15.56 -14.05 19.64
N GLY A 258 15.31 -13.09 20.51
CA GLY A 258 15.54 -11.67 20.25
C GLY A 258 16.70 -11.06 21.03
N SER A 259 16.36 -10.11 21.90
CA SER A 259 17.27 -9.24 22.66
C SER A 259 18.00 -9.94 23.79
N ALA A 260 19.08 -9.31 24.28
CA ALA A 260 19.56 -9.53 25.65
C ALA A 260 18.44 -9.23 26.65
N PHE A 261 18.44 -9.95 27.78
CA PHE A 261 17.43 -9.78 28.80
C PHE A 261 18.01 -9.95 30.19
N ASP A 262 17.32 -9.40 31.17
CA ASP A 262 17.75 -9.45 32.58
C ASP A 262 17.54 -10.85 33.17
N TYR A 263 18.60 -11.39 33.78
CA TYR A 263 18.57 -12.66 34.51
C TYR A 263 18.34 -12.50 36.00
N GLY A 264 18.66 -11.32 36.58
CA GLY A 264 18.86 -11.13 38.00
C GLY A 264 17.67 -10.61 38.78
N THR A 265 16.73 -9.90 38.15
CA THR A 265 15.67 -9.15 38.87
C THR A 265 14.39 -9.93 39.09
N GLY A 266 14.29 -11.17 38.63
CA GLY A 266 13.04 -11.96 38.66
C GLY A 266 11.94 -11.47 37.68
N LYS A 267 12.17 -10.36 36.97
CA LYS A 267 11.31 -9.80 35.93
C LYS A 267 12.04 -9.78 34.59
N PRO A 268 12.16 -10.92 33.91
CA PRO A 268 12.94 -11.03 32.66
C PRO A 268 12.32 -10.18 31.56
N SER A 269 12.89 -9.03 31.34
CA SER A 269 12.51 -8.11 30.26
C SER A 269 13.67 -7.93 29.29
N PRO A 270 13.40 -7.63 28.00
CA PRO A 270 14.44 -7.15 27.10
C PRO A 270 15.14 -5.93 27.69
N LEU A 271 16.48 -5.90 27.65
CA LEU A 271 17.27 -4.79 28.16
C LEU A 271 17.21 -3.60 27.19
N GLY A 272 17.20 -2.37 27.76
CA GLY A 272 17.30 -1.13 26.98
C GLY A 272 16.03 -0.70 26.26
N MET A 273 16.21 -0.20 25.05
CA MET A 273 15.11 0.28 24.21
C MET A 273 14.21 -0.87 23.77
N CYS A 274 13.01 -0.96 24.32
CA CYS A 274 12.04 -2.01 23.99
C CYS A 274 10.75 -1.42 23.44
N ILE A 275 10.63 -1.44 22.12
CA ILE A 275 9.39 -1.16 21.39
C ILE A 275 8.91 -2.48 20.78
N LYS A 276 7.64 -2.84 21.01
CA LYS A 276 7.01 -4.00 20.39
C LYS A 276 5.62 -3.64 19.85
N ASN A 277 5.41 -3.89 18.57
CA ASN A 277 4.17 -3.55 17.86
C ASN A 277 3.75 -2.07 18.03
N GLY A 278 4.71 -1.16 18.09
CA GLY A 278 4.46 0.28 18.24
C GLY A 278 4.15 0.74 19.67
N ILE A 279 4.40 -0.09 20.68
CA ILE A 279 4.25 0.25 22.12
C ILE A 279 5.63 0.27 22.75
N ILE A 280 5.94 1.36 23.48
CA ILE A 280 7.17 1.50 24.26
C ILE A 280 6.99 0.80 25.61
N TYR A 281 7.87 -0.16 25.91
CA TYR A 281 7.94 -0.88 27.18
C TYR A 281 9.19 -0.53 27.98
N GLY A 282 10.32 -0.34 27.31
CA GLY A 282 11.58 0.12 27.88
C GLY A 282 12.11 1.30 27.06
N ASP A 283 12.52 2.38 27.72
CA ASP A 283 12.97 3.61 27.08
C ASP A 283 14.23 4.14 27.77
N TYR A 284 15.29 3.33 27.75
CA TYR A 284 16.58 3.67 28.35
C TYR A 284 17.74 3.12 27.51
N MET A 285 18.88 3.78 27.58
CA MET A 285 20.11 3.39 26.89
C MET A 285 20.87 2.34 27.65
N THR A 286 21.50 1.44 26.91
CA THR A 286 22.47 0.45 27.43
C THR A 286 23.74 0.52 26.60
N SER A 287 24.77 -0.26 26.95
CA SER A 287 25.96 -0.46 26.11
C SER A 287 25.67 -1.25 24.82
N TYR A 288 24.50 -1.89 24.73
CA TYR A 288 24.10 -2.63 23.54
C TYR A 288 23.66 -1.67 22.41
N SER A 289 24.02 -2.00 21.17
CA SER A 289 23.44 -1.33 20.02
C SER A 289 21.96 -1.70 19.86
N VAL A 290 21.20 -0.84 19.19
CA VAL A 290 19.77 -1.04 18.93
C VAL A 290 19.54 -1.37 17.48
N MET A 291 18.85 -2.46 17.22
CA MET A 291 18.25 -2.73 15.90
C MET A 291 16.78 -2.30 15.92
N ALA A 292 16.37 -1.51 14.96
CA ALA A 292 15.00 -1.03 14.80
C ALA A 292 14.36 -1.61 13.52
N VAL A 293 13.08 -1.98 13.62
CA VAL A 293 12.25 -2.47 12.52
C VAL A 293 11.12 -1.46 12.27
N LYS A 294 11.05 -0.91 11.07
CA LYS A 294 9.99 0.03 10.67
C LYS A 294 8.71 -0.67 10.20
N ASN A 295 7.63 0.10 10.12
CA ASN A 295 6.33 -0.35 9.61
C ASN A 295 6.38 -0.84 8.16
N ASP A 296 7.33 -0.38 7.36
CA ASP A 296 7.55 -0.79 5.96
C ASP A 296 8.44 -2.03 5.82
N GLY A 297 8.96 -2.56 6.94
CA GLY A 297 9.84 -3.72 7.00
C GLY A 297 11.33 -3.40 6.88
N THR A 298 11.71 -2.12 6.81
CA THR A 298 13.11 -1.72 6.87
C THR A 298 13.69 -2.07 8.25
N ILE A 299 14.88 -2.68 8.25
CA ILE A 299 15.68 -2.91 9.46
C ILE A 299 16.89 -2.00 9.39
N TYR A 300 17.20 -1.30 10.49
CA TYR A 300 18.32 -0.37 10.58
C TYR A 300 18.75 -0.15 12.03
N THR A 301 19.90 0.47 12.22
CA THR A 301 20.34 0.97 13.53
C THR A 301 20.06 2.46 13.61
N PRO A 302 19.24 2.92 14.58
CA PRO A 302 19.00 4.34 14.78
C PRO A 302 20.24 5.07 15.30
N ALA A 303 20.30 6.39 15.13
CA ALA A 303 21.32 7.21 15.74
C ALA A 303 21.27 7.08 17.28
N GLN A 304 22.43 7.20 17.91
CA GLN A 304 22.51 7.19 19.37
C GLN A 304 21.73 8.37 19.97
N GLY A 305 21.18 8.16 21.17
CA GLY A 305 20.45 9.20 21.91
C GLY A 305 18.98 9.37 21.52
N LEU A 306 18.49 8.69 20.49
CA LEU A 306 17.05 8.72 20.17
C LEU A 306 16.25 7.91 21.18
N MET A 307 15.19 8.50 21.71
CA MET A 307 14.26 7.88 22.66
C MET A 307 13.09 7.21 21.92
N GLY A 308 12.33 6.40 22.63
CA GLY A 308 11.24 5.62 22.05
C GLY A 308 10.21 6.44 21.27
N LYS A 309 9.87 7.65 21.75
CA LYS A 309 8.97 8.59 21.06
C LYS A 309 9.49 9.02 19.70
N ASP A 310 10.82 9.24 19.58
CA ASP A 310 11.44 9.68 18.32
C ASP A 310 11.46 8.51 17.32
N LEU A 311 11.72 7.31 17.82
CA LEU A 311 11.68 6.09 17.03
C LEU A 311 10.26 5.79 16.51
N LEU A 312 9.23 5.95 17.34
CA LEU A 312 7.83 5.81 16.90
C LEU A 312 7.48 6.84 15.83
N ALA A 313 7.90 8.09 16.01
CA ALA A 313 7.70 9.16 15.01
C ALA A 313 8.40 8.84 13.68
N ALA A 314 9.57 8.18 13.72
CA ALA A 314 10.28 7.66 12.54
C ALA A 314 9.65 6.41 11.91
N GLY A 315 8.52 5.91 12.46
CA GLY A 315 7.80 4.75 11.96
C GLY A 315 8.34 3.40 12.45
N VAL A 316 9.14 3.37 13.51
CA VAL A 316 9.61 2.12 14.14
C VAL A 316 8.44 1.44 14.84
N LYS A 317 8.33 0.13 14.66
CA LYS A 317 7.35 -0.71 15.35
C LYS A 317 7.94 -1.69 16.34
N ASP A 318 9.19 -2.11 16.13
CA ASP A 318 9.88 -3.07 16.99
C ASP A 318 11.36 -2.68 17.14
N THR A 319 11.95 -2.95 18.32
CA THR A 319 13.39 -2.82 18.58
C THR A 319 13.95 -4.09 19.22
N TYR A 320 15.25 -4.31 19.02
CA TYR A 320 16.04 -5.39 19.63
C TYR A 320 17.39 -4.85 20.07
N ASN A 321 17.90 -5.35 21.20
CA ASN A 321 19.15 -4.88 21.79
C ASN A 321 20.08 -6.06 22.06
N PHE A 322 21.25 -6.04 21.43
CA PHE A 322 22.38 -6.92 21.68
C PHE A 322 23.60 -6.39 20.91
N GLY A 323 23.78 -6.81 19.69
CA GLY A 323 24.90 -6.41 18.82
C GLY A 323 26.05 -7.43 18.81
N PRO A 324 27.09 -7.11 18.08
CA PRO A 324 27.30 -5.86 17.34
C PRO A 324 26.43 -5.76 16.07
N ILE A 325 26.41 -4.57 15.46
CA ILE A 325 25.99 -4.38 14.06
C ILE A 325 27.04 -5.09 13.20
N LEU A 326 26.60 -5.98 12.35
CA LEU A 326 27.48 -6.74 11.46
C LEU A 326 27.70 -6.06 10.12
N ILE A 327 26.60 -5.57 9.52
CA ILE A 327 26.59 -4.87 8.24
C ILE A 327 25.64 -3.68 8.33
N GLN A 328 26.08 -2.52 7.83
CA GLN A 328 25.26 -1.33 7.64
C GLN A 328 25.57 -0.71 6.29
N ASN A 329 24.51 -0.38 5.51
CA ASN A 329 24.63 0.15 4.16
C ASN A 329 25.48 -0.72 3.21
N GLY A 330 25.48 -2.05 3.42
CA GLY A 330 26.30 -3.00 2.67
C GLY A 330 27.72 -3.19 3.19
N GLU A 331 28.17 -2.33 4.11
CA GLU A 331 29.54 -2.37 4.64
C GLU A 331 29.63 -3.05 6.02
N ALA A 332 30.68 -3.85 6.23
CA ALA A 332 30.96 -4.46 7.54
C ALA A 332 31.28 -3.39 8.59
N GLN A 333 30.75 -3.60 9.81
CA GLN A 333 30.85 -2.63 10.92
C GLN A 333 31.71 -3.15 12.08
N LEU A 334 32.49 -4.19 11.90
CA LEU A 334 33.18 -4.87 12.99
C LEU A 334 34.57 -4.26 13.28
N PRO A 335 34.91 -3.99 14.56
CA PRO A 335 36.31 -3.75 14.98
C PRO A 335 37.11 -5.05 14.91
N TRP A 336 38.41 -4.98 14.57
CA TRP A 336 39.29 -6.12 14.49
C TRP A 336 39.39 -6.97 15.78
N SER A 337 39.25 -6.36 16.96
CA SER A 337 39.34 -7.00 18.27
C SER A 337 38.21 -7.97 18.59
N GLU A 338 37.10 -7.94 17.89
CA GLU A 338 35.90 -8.79 18.13
C GLU A 338 35.85 -10.02 17.23
N THR A 339 36.82 -10.20 16.31
CA THR A 339 36.75 -11.20 15.26
C THR A 339 37.03 -12.63 15.72
N GLU A 340 37.70 -12.81 16.83
CA GLU A 340 38.24 -14.11 17.26
C GLU A 340 37.35 -14.92 18.19
N LYS A 341 36.25 -14.34 18.70
CA LYS A 341 35.37 -15.03 19.64
C LYS A 341 34.35 -15.91 18.94
N TYR A 342 34.44 -17.21 19.15
CA TYR A 342 33.57 -18.24 18.63
C TYR A 342 32.46 -18.59 19.63
N TYR A 343 31.19 -18.26 19.31
CA TYR A 343 30.06 -18.56 20.18
C TYR A 343 28.86 -19.04 19.36
N PRO A 344 27.90 -19.75 19.96
CA PRO A 344 26.60 -19.93 19.35
C PRO A 344 25.94 -18.58 19.10
N ARG A 345 25.50 -18.35 17.88
CA ARG A 345 25.01 -17.06 17.39
C ARG A 345 23.58 -17.16 16.87
N THR A 346 22.84 -16.10 17.06
CA THR A 346 21.59 -15.80 16.36
C THR A 346 21.73 -14.44 15.70
N ALA A 347 21.37 -14.34 14.43
CA ALA A 347 21.43 -13.06 13.74
C ALA A 347 20.35 -12.92 12.68
N VAL A 348 20.06 -11.67 12.35
CA VAL A 348 19.14 -11.30 11.27
C VAL A 348 19.80 -10.34 10.30
N GLY A 349 19.56 -10.54 8.99
CA GLY A 349 19.96 -9.64 7.93
C GLY A 349 18.78 -9.22 7.07
N MET A 350 18.93 -8.11 6.38
CA MET A 350 17.98 -7.60 5.41
C MET A 350 18.73 -7.30 4.10
N VAL A 351 18.25 -7.88 3.01
CA VAL A 351 18.67 -7.53 1.64
C VAL A 351 17.99 -6.22 1.22
N LYS A 352 16.71 -6.17 1.43
CA LYS A 352 15.78 -5.02 1.27
C LYS A 352 14.50 -5.32 2.03
N PRO A 353 13.58 -4.36 2.22
CA PRO A 353 12.28 -4.65 2.81
C PRO A 353 11.58 -5.83 2.11
N ASN A 354 11.05 -6.75 2.92
CA ASN A 354 10.42 -8.01 2.51
C ASN A 354 11.38 -9.11 1.99
N ASP A 355 12.68 -8.93 2.18
CA ASP A 355 13.71 -9.90 1.78
C ASP A 355 14.77 -9.98 2.89
N TYR A 356 14.71 -11.06 3.71
CA TYR A 356 15.45 -11.18 4.97
C TYR A 356 16.25 -12.47 5.03
N VAL A 357 17.25 -12.50 5.91
CA VAL A 357 18.07 -13.68 6.19
C VAL A 357 18.14 -13.88 7.71
N LEU A 358 17.83 -15.09 8.20
CA LEU A 358 18.13 -15.50 9.57
C LEU A 358 19.32 -16.45 9.57
N LEU A 359 20.15 -16.34 10.59
CA LEU A 359 21.29 -17.23 10.82
C LEU A 359 21.29 -17.68 12.26
N VAL A 360 21.45 -19.01 12.50
CA VAL A 360 21.59 -19.58 13.84
C VAL A 360 22.66 -20.70 13.80
N THR A 361 23.58 -20.68 14.76
CA THR A 361 24.60 -21.74 14.89
C THR A 361 23.99 -23.08 15.28
N ASP A 362 24.57 -24.18 14.79
CA ASP A 362 24.08 -25.54 15.00
C ASP A 362 25.18 -26.43 15.63
N THR A 363 25.59 -26.12 16.85
CA THR A 363 26.70 -26.82 17.50
C THR A 363 26.32 -27.63 18.73
N GLY A 364 25.35 -27.16 19.54
CA GLY A 364 24.99 -27.77 20.82
C GLY A 364 26.03 -27.59 21.94
N THR A 365 27.07 -26.81 21.69
CA THR A 365 28.19 -26.48 22.60
C THR A 365 28.42 -24.97 22.62
N TYR A 366 29.32 -24.48 23.45
CA TYR A 366 29.70 -23.05 23.46
C TYR A 366 30.66 -22.66 22.32
N ASN A 367 30.91 -23.55 21.35
CA ASN A 367 31.60 -23.23 20.13
C ASN A 367 30.61 -22.78 19.05
N GLY A 368 31.02 -21.88 18.15
CA GLY A 368 30.09 -21.35 17.13
C GLY A 368 30.80 -20.57 16.03
N LEU A 369 30.17 -19.53 15.55
CA LEU A 369 30.70 -18.64 14.52
C LEU A 369 31.33 -17.40 15.16
N ASN A 370 32.39 -16.88 14.56
CA ASN A 370 32.83 -15.52 14.82
C ASN A 370 32.00 -14.52 14.02
N HIS A 371 32.14 -13.23 14.30
CA HIS A 371 31.35 -12.21 13.63
C HIS A 371 31.72 -12.03 12.14
N TRP A 372 33.00 -12.26 11.77
CA TRP A 372 33.43 -12.19 10.37
C TRP A 372 32.87 -13.34 9.52
N ASP A 373 32.76 -14.54 10.07
CA ASP A 373 32.04 -15.63 9.41
C ASP A 373 30.60 -15.22 9.09
N MET A 374 29.92 -14.59 10.07
CA MET A 374 28.56 -14.12 9.91
C MET A 374 28.44 -13.01 8.87
N VAL A 375 29.36 -12.02 8.86
CA VAL A 375 29.42 -10.97 7.83
C VAL A 375 29.55 -11.58 6.43
N ASN A 376 30.49 -12.51 6.25
CA ASN A 376 30.70 -13.17 4.95
C ASN A 376 29.47 -13.95 4.50
N ILE A 377 28.80 -14.64 5.43
CA ILE A 377 27.55 -15.33 5.14
C ILE A 377 26.48 -14.34 4.70
N PHE A 378 26.23 -13.25 5.45
CA PHE A 378 25.21 -12.26 5.09
C PHE A 378 25.53 -11.51 3.78
N LYS A 379 26.82 -11.17 3.52
CA LYS A 379 27.26 -10.59 2.25
C LYS A 379 26.98 -11.55 1.06
N SER A 380 27.16 -12.85 1.23
CA SER A 380 26.85 -13.85 0.19
C SER A 380 25.36 -13.90 -0.20
N TYR A 381 24.46 -13.41 0.66
CA TYR A 381 23.04 -13.24 0.38
C TYR A 381 22.67 -11.84 -0.12
N GLY A 382 23.63 -10.92 -0.22
CA GLY A 382 23.42 -9.53 -0.65
C GLY A 382 22.76 -8.65 0.42
N CYS A 383 22.95 -8.98 1.72
CA CYS A 383 22.39 -8.18 2.81
C CYS A 383 23.04 -6.80 2.85
N THR A 384 22.19 -5.76 2.89
CA THR A 384 22.60 -4.36 3.09
C THR A 384 22.64 -3.98 4.57
N TYR A 385 21.99 -4.77 5.43
CA TYR A 385 22.00 -4.67 6.88
C TYR A 385 22.08 -6.05 7.51
N ALA A 386 22.84 -6.20 8.59
CA ALA A 386 22.85 -7.40 9.41
C ALA A 386 23.20 -7.08 10.87
N TYR A 387 22.58 -7.82 11.79
CA TYR A 387 22.66 -7.56 13.22
C TYR A 387 22.70 -8.86 14.02
N ASN A 388 23.58 -8.90 15.03
CA ASN A 388 23.70 -10.02 15.96
C ASN A 388 22.69 -9.86 17.11
N LEU A 389 21.86 -10.89 17.31
CA LEU A 389 20.91 -11.03 18.40
C LEU A 389 21.53 -11.82 19.55
N ASP A 390 20.81 -11.98 20.67
CA ASP A 390 21.29 -12.78 21.81
C ASP A 390 21.66 -14.20 21.36
N GLY A 391 22.76 -14.69 21.87
CA GLY A 391 23.38 -15.95 21.48
C GLY A 391 23.54 -16.93 22.63
N GLY A 392 24.60 -17.74 22.56
CA GLY A 392 24.88 -18.74 23.60
C GLY A 392 23.72 -19.74 23.75
N GLY A 393 23.29 -19.96 24.97
CA GLY A 393 22.16 -20.85 25.29
C GLY A 393 20.81 -20.37 24.75
N SER A 394 20.67 -19.07 24.39
CA SER A 394 19.45 -18.52 23.80
C SER A 394 19.31 -18.87 22.31
N ALA A 395 20.42 -19.16 21.61
CA ALA A 395 20.44 -19.41 20.18
C ALA A 395 19.48 -20.55 19.78
N THR A 396 18.32 -20.17 19.24
CA THR A 396 17.27 -21.12 18.89
C THR A 396 16.58 -20.70 17.59
N LEU A 397 16.50 -21.64 16.65
CA LEU A 397 15.77 -21.51 15.39
C LEU A 397 14.56 -22.43 15.37
N TYR A 398 13.37 -21.87 15.37
CA TYR A 398 12.14 -22.60 15.11
C TYR A 398 11.75 -22.52 13.64
N PHE A 399 11.34 -23.64 13.06
CA PHE A 399 10.79 -23.71 11.71
C PHE A 399 9.69 -24.76 11.61
N ASN A 400 8.49 -24.36 11.21
CA ASN A 400 7.36 -25.20 10.84
C ASN A 400 7.11 -26.38 11.82
N GLY A 401 7.01 -26.08 13.10
CA GLY A 401 6.72 -27.07 14.18
C GLY A 401 7.96 -27.67 14.83
N LYS A 402 9.17 -27.35 14.40
CA LYS A 402 10.40 -27.97 14.91
C LYS A 402 11.48 -26.93 15.29
N VAL A 403 12.26 -27.24 16.31
CA VAL A 403 13.54 -26.59 16.55
C VAL A 403 14.59 -27.24 15.64
N MET A 404 15.31 -26.44 14.90
CA MET A 404 16.21 -26.89 13.83
C MET A 404 17.64 -27.06 14.27
N ASN A 405 18.14 -26.16 15.10
CA ASN A 405 19.54 -26.20 15.53
C ASN A 405 19.74 -27.06 16.79
N LYS A 406 20.92 -27.58 16.94
CA LYS A 406 21.37 -28.21 18.18
C LYS A 406 21.45 -27.17 19.27
N LEU A 407 20.91 -27.49 20.44
CA LEU A 407 20.84 -26.60 21.58
C LEU A 407 21.91 -26.98 22.62
N ILE A 408 22.45 -25.98 23.32
CA ILE A 408 23.34 -26.22 24.46
C ILE A 408 22.55 -26.99 25.55
N GLY A 409 23.08 -28.13 25.98
CA GLY A 409 22.41 -28.99 26.96
C GLY A 409 21.10 -29.59 26.47
N ASN A 410 20.88 -29.66 25.14
CA ASN A 410 19.66 -30.14 24.50
C ASN A 410 18.36 -29.49 24.96
N THR A 411 18.44 -28.29 25.56
CA THR A 411 17.30 -27.59 26.15
C THR A 411 17.24 -26.16 25.64
N GLN A 412 16.04 -25.68 25.27
CA GLN A 412 15.83 -24.29 24.95
C GLN A 412 15.93 -23.42 26.19
N ARG A 413 16.75 -22.39 26.15
CA ARG A 413 16.71 -21.34 27.15
C ARG A 413 15.46 -20.47 26.91
N PRO A 414 14.58 -20.28 27.90
CA PRO A 414 13.50 -19.33 27.81
C PRO A 414 14.03 -17.90 27.69
N CYS A 415 13.54 -17.13 26.71
CA CYS A 415 13.95 -15.77 26.38
C CYS A 415 12.83 -14.76 26.65
N ALA A 416 13.13 -13.47 26.57
CA ALA A 416 12.20 -12.40 26.91
C ALA A 416 11.42 -11.86 25.68
N ASP A 417 12.01 -11.91 24.48
CA ASP A 417 11.37 -11.49 23.24
C ASP A 417 11.85 -12.31 22.02
N PHE A 418 11.10 -12.22 20.94
CA PHE A 418 11.28 -13.05 19.76
C PHE A 418 11.04 -12.28 18.46
N LEU A 419 11.76 -12.68 17.40
CA LEU A 419 11.57 -12.23 16.03
C LEU A 419 11.09 -13.40 15.18
N TYR A 420 9.99 -13.22 14.44
CA TYR A 420 9.44 -14.32 13.66
C TYR A 420 8.68 -13.82 12.41
N PHE A 421 8.41 -14.77 11.51
CA PHE A 421 7.67 -14.53 10.27
C PHE A 421 6.41 -15.37 10.21
N THR A 422 5.31 -14.73 9.81
CA THR A 422 4.01 -15.36 9.62
C THR A 422 3.67 -15.51 8.14
N ARG A 423 2.73 -16.41 7.88
CA ARG A 423 2.11 -16.57 6.56
C ARG A 423 1.17 -15.42 6.23
#